data_8a0882d8e44fee9307879cff72c45a28
#
_entry.id   8a0882d8e44fee9307879cff72c45a28
#
_cell.length_a   1.000
_cell.length_b   1.000
_cell.length_c   1.000
_cell.angle_alpha   90.00
_cell.angle_beta   90.00
_cell.angle_gamma   90.00
#
_symmetry.space_group_name_H-M   'P 1'
#
loop_
_entity.id
_entity.type
_entity.pdbx_description
1 polymer ?
#
loop_
_entity_poly.entity_id
_entity_poly.type
_entity_poly.pdbx_seq_one_letter_code
_entity_poly.pdbx_strand_id
1 'polypeptide(L)'
;MNNYLNKEELEALRRWPTCAISNGIELFNIRRRNEGFMLPKIKCVFPELEPMIGYAVTAVITADSSEGRRIQPPDWWEQIEKIPGPKVVVIHDVDRPVLGSFWGEVNSNIYKALGCVGTVTDGSVRDLDEVKELGFHFFSSCISVSHAYVHLVEVDIPVKVGGLVVKPGDLIMGDQHGVISIPLEIAKDVPKAAQLVEDWERRVINFCKSKDFSMSGLKERYLLPRPTWPPRK
;
A
#
# COMPACT_ATOMS: atom_id res chain seq x y z
N MET A 1 13.56 20.17 -0.23
CA MET A 1 13.14 19.78 -1.58
C MET A 1 12.27 18.54 -1.42
N ASN A 2 11.04 18.55 -1.93
CA ASN A 2 10.18 17.37 -1.88
C ASN A 2 10.79 16.30 -2.80
N ASN A 3 11.22 15.17 -2.23
CA ASN A 3 11.81 14.05 -2.96
C ASN A 3 10.74 13.14 -3.61
N TYR A 4 9.72 13.73 -4.25
CA TYR A 4 8.74 12.94 -4.97
C TYR A 4 9.36 12.29 -6.20
N LEU A 5 8.97 11.05 -6.48
CA LEU A 5 9.39 10.31 -7.66
C LEU A 5 8.66 10.83 -8.89
N ASN A 6 9.31 10.76 -10.04
CA ASN A 6 8.65 11.01 -11.31
C ASN A 6 7.81 9.78 -11.74
N LYS A 7 7.06 9.94 -12.84
CA LYS A 7 6.16 8.89 -13.34
C LYS A 7 6.89 7.58 -13.69
N GLU A 8 8.09 7.67 -14.26
CA GLU A 8 8.86 6.51 -14.68
C GLU A 8 9.39 5.74 -13.46
N GLU A 9 9.80 6.45 -12.41
CA GLU A 9 10.27 5.87 -11.14
C GLU A 9 9.15 5.16 -10.39
N LEU A 10 7.94 5.74 -10.36
CA LEU A 10 6.76 5.10 -9.79
C LEU A 10 6.34 3.85 -10.57
N GLU A 11 6.39 3.92 -11.91
CA GLU A 11 6.09 2.79 -12.76
C GLU A 11 7.12 1.66 -12.61
N ALA A 12 8.38 1.99 -12.41
CA ALA A 12 9.42 1.00 -12.14
C ALA A 12 9.17 0.21 -10.84
N LEU A 13 8.61 0.85 -9.81
CA LEU A 13 8.17 0.19 -8.59
C LEU A 13 6.91 -0.66 -8.84
N ARG A 14 5.91 -0.12 -9.53
CA ARG A 14 4.61 -0.75 -9.76
C ARG A 14 4.70 -2.07 -10.53
N ARG A 15 5.74 -2.28 -11.34
CA ARG A 15 5.99 -3.53 -12.06
C ARG A 15 6.35 -4.72 -11.16
N TRP A 16 6.68 -4.47 -9.90
CA TRP A 16 7.03 -5.50 -8.95
C TRP A 16 5.86 -5.78 -8.00
N PRO A 17 5.65 -7.06 -7.60
CA PRO A 17 4.72 -7.34 -6.52
C PRO A 17 5.27 -6.81 -5.18
N THR A 18 4.37 -6.46 -4.25
CA THR A 18 4.74 -5.90 -2.95
C THR A 18 5.70 -6.79 -2.16
N CYS A 19 5.62 -8.12 -2.31
CA CYS A 19 6.55 -9.06 -1.68
C CYS A 19 7.99 -8.91 -2.23
N ALA A 20 8.17 -8.69 -3.54
CA ALA A 20 9.48 -8.45 -4.13
C ALA A 20 10.03 -7.07 -3.73
N ILE A 21 9.17 -6.04 -3.66
CA ILE A 21 9.52 -4.72 -3.11
C ILE A 21 10.00 -4.87 -1.67
N SER A 22 9.29 -5.63 -0.82
CA SER A 22 9.71 -5.90 0.55
C SER A 22 11.11 -6.54 0.60
N ASN A 23 11.34 -7.58 -0.19
CA ASN A 23 12.65 -8.25 -0.29
C ASN A 23 13.76 -7.29 -0.73
N GLY A 24 13.46 -6.40 -1.69
CA GLY A 24 14.39 -5.36 -2.14
C GLY A 24 14.74 -4.36 -1.04
N ILE A 25 13.75 -3.89 -0.28
CA ILE A 25 13.96 -2.96 0.85
C ILE A 25 14.85 -3.57 1.94
N GLU A 26 14.75 -4.88 2.19
CA GLU A 26 15.60 -5.57 3.17
C GLU A 26 17.10 -5.39 2.92
N LEU A 27 17.50 -5.27 1.65
CA LEU A 27 18.93 -5.13 1.30
C LEU A 27 19.54 -3.82 1.79
N PHE A 28 18.73 -2.79 2.02
CA PHE A 28 19.20 -1.48 2.52
C PHE A 28 19.41 -1.47 4.04
N ASN A 29 18.84 -2.45 4.76
CA ASN A 29 18.98 -2.58 6.22
C ASN A 29 18.60 -1.31 7.01
N ILE A 30 17.58 -0.56 6.56
CA ILE A 30 17.14 0.71 7.16
C ILE A 30 15.98 0.55 8.15
N ARG A 31 15.35 -0.61 8.18
CA ARG A 31 14.29 -0.97 9.14
C ARG A 31 14.31 -2.47 9.42
N ARG A 32 13.65 -2.88 10.49
CA ARG A 32 13.47 -4.31 10.79
C ARG A 32 12.60 -4.97 9.71
N ARG A 33 12.83 -6.27 9.47
CA ARG A 33 12.10 -7.04 8.46
C ARG A 33 10.61 -7.26 8.78
N ASN A 34 10.20 -7.05 10.03
CA ASN A 34 8.82 -7.12 10.50
C ASN A 34 8.14 -5.74 10.59
N GLU A 35 8.67 -4.72 9.93
CA GLU A 35 8.16 -3.36 9.91
C GLU A 35 7.91 -2.86 8.48
N GLY A 36 7.04 -1.84 8.36
CA GLY A 36 6.81 -1.12 7.10
C GLY A 36 5.73 -1.73 6.22
N PHE A 37 4.95 -2.68 6.71
CA PHE A 37 3.79 -3.24 6.02
C PHE A 37 2.59 -3.35 6.95
N MET A 38 1.39 -3.44 6.39
CA MET A 38 0.17 -3.61 7.16
C MET A 38 -0.09 -5.08 7.48
N LEU A 39 -0.66 -5.34 8.65
CA LEU A 39 -1.04 -6.68 9.10
C LEU A 39 -2.16 -7.26 8.20
N PRO A 40 -2.27 -8.59 8.08
CA PRO A 40 -3.18 -9.28 7.16
C PRO A 40 -4.67 -9.03 7.39
N LYS A 41 -5.06 -8.30 8.44
CA LYS A 41 -6.43 -7.85 8.63
C LYS A 41 -6.87 -6.81 7.59
N ILE A 42 -5.91 -6.08 6.99
CA ILE A 42 -6.17 -5.19 5.86
C ILE A 42 -6.00 -6.00 4.58
N LYS A 43 -7.11 -6.24 3.89
CA LYS A 43 -7.16 -7.12 2.71
C LYS A 43 -7.35 -6.33 1.44
N CYS A 44 -6.71 -6.77 0.37
CA CYS A 44 -7.01 -6.34 -0.98
C CYS A 44 -8.41 -6.85 -1.37
N VAL A 45 -9.31 -5.93 -1.73
CA VAL A 45 -10.68 -6.29 -2.12
C VAL A 45 -10.74 -6.68 -3.60
N PHE A 46 -9.88 -6.10 -4.44
CA PHE A 46 -9.81 -6.31 -5.88
C PHE A 46 -8.43 -6.82 -6.32
N PRO A 47 -8.11 -8.10 -6.06
CA PRO A 47 -6.78 -8.66 -6.32
C PRO A 47 -6.43 -8.77 -7.81
N GLU A 48 -7.39 -8.61 -8.70
CA GLU A 48 -7.23 -8.63 -10.17
C GLU A 48 -6.80 -7.28 -10.76
N LEU A 49 -6.86 -6.18 -9.99
CA LEU A 49 -6.36 -4.88 -10.44
C LEU A 49 -4.83 -4.83 -10.35
N GLU A 50 -4.22 -4.06 -11.25
CA GLU A 50 -2.78 -3.78 -11.23
C GLU A 50 -2.35 -3.14 -9.90
N PRO A 51 -1.10 -3.34 -9.43
CA PRO A 51 -0.67 -2.80 -8.15
C PRO A 51 -0.93 -1.29 -8.01
N MET A 52 -1.47 -0.88 -6.87
CA MET A 52 -1.67 0.51 -6.50
C MET A 52 -0.37 1.09 -5.93
N ILE A 53 0.02 2.30 -6.38
CA ILE A 53 1.13 3.06 -5.77
C ILE A 53 0.80 4.54 -5.76
N GLY A 54 1.11 5.24 -4.67
CA GLY A 54 0.89 6.69 -4.57
C GLY A 54 1.26 7.26 -3.22
N TYR A 55 1.22 8.59 -3.13
CA TYR A 55 1.53 9.32 -1.90
C TYR A 55 0.32 9.38 -0.98
N ALA A 56 0.54 9.09 0.29
CA ALA A 56 -0.53 9.03 1.28
C ALA A 56 -1.17 10.39 1.52
N VAL A 57 -2.50 10.43 1.50
CA VAL A 57 -3.33 11.47 2.09
C VAL A 57 -4.10 10.81 3.23
N THR A 58 -4.08 11.39 4.42
CA THR A 58 -4.49 10.70 5.63
C THR A 58 -5.67 11.38 6.31
N ALA A 59 -6.55 10.56 6.89
CA ALA A 59 -7.68 11.04 7.66
C ALA A 59 -8.08 10.06 8.77
N VAL A 60 -8.91 10.55 9.68
CA VAL A 60 -9.59 9.79 10.72
C VAL A 60 -11.09 9.96 10.55
N ILE A 61 -11.84 8.87 10.70
CA ILE A 61 -13.31 8.84 10.62
C ILE A 61 -13.92 8.20 11.86
N THR A 62 -15.18 8.53 12.09
CA THR A 62 -16.11 7.80 12.99
C THR A 62 -17.47 7.69 12.32
N ALA A 63 -18.25 6.69 12.71
CA ALA A 63 -19.61 6.44 12.23
C ALA A 63 -20.61 6.25 13.38
N ASP A 64 -20.16 6.34 14.64
CA ASP A 64 -20.95 6.05 15.84
C ASP A 64 -22.08 7.06 16.07
N SER A 65 -21.83 8.34 15.84
CA SER A 65 -22.80 9.41 16.10
C SER A 65 -22.74 10.52 15.03
N SER A 66 -23.89 11.21 14.84
CA SER A 66 -23.94 12.43 14.04
C SER A 66 -23.39 13.66 14.75
N GLU A 67 -23.11 13.54 16.05
CA GLU A 67 -22.60 14.63 16.90
C GLU A 67 -21.07 14.63 16.96
N GLY A 68 -20.50 15.77 17.41
CA GLY A 68 -19.07 15.91 17.63
C GLY A 68 -18.34 16.72 16.55
N ARG A 69 -17.00 16.65 16.58
CA ARG A 69 -16.15 17.35 15.62
C ARG A 69 -16.33 16.77 14.23
N ARG A 70 -16.59 17.64 13.27
CA ARG A 70 -16.76 17.24 11.87
C ARG A 70 -15.97 18.16 10.97
N ILE A 71 -15.17 17.59 10.09
CA ILE A 71 -14.50 18.31 9.00
C ILE A 71 -15.38 18.17 7.76
N GLN A 72 -15.60 19.28 7.07
CA GLN A 72 -16.34 19.24 5.81
C GLN A 72 -15.45 18.67 4.71
N PRO A 73 -15.92 17.67 3.94
CA PRO A 73 -15.10 17.05 2.89
C PRO A 73 -14.45 18.04 1.92
N PRO A 74 -15.11 19.14 1.46
CA PRO A 74 -14.48 20.12 0.57
C PRO A 74 -13.22 20.75 1.14
N ASP A 75 -13.15 21.01 2.46
CA ASP A 75 -11.97 21.61 3.10
C ASP A 75 -10.76 20.68 3.00
N TRP A 76 -10.98 19.35 3.01
CA TRP A 76 -9.92 18.37 2.82
C TRP A 76 -9.55 18.19 1.34
N TRP A 77 -10.52 18.24 0.43
CA TRP A 77 -10.25 18.10 -1.01
C TRP A 77 -9.27 19.15 -1.53
N GLU A 78 -9.39 20.39 -1.06
CA GLU A 78 -8.44 21.48 -1.39
C GLU A 78 -7.01 21.18 -0.90
N GLN A 79 -6.86 20.45 0.19
CA GLN A 79 -5.55 20.02 0.70
C GLN A 79 -5.00 18.86 -0.14
N ILE A 80 -5.86 17.88 -0.46
CA ILE A 80 -5.50 16.73 -1.31
C ILE A 80 -5.00 17.20 -2.68
N GLU A 81 -5.61 18.21 -3.27
CA GLU A 81 -5.23 18.74 -4.58
C GLU A 81 -3.78 19.23 -4.62
N LYS A 82 -3.25 19.74 -3.50
CA LYS A 82 -1.87 20.25 -3.38
C LYS A 82 -0.81 19.15 -3.34
N ILE A 83 -1.20 17.90 -3.07
CA ILE A 83 -0.29 16.75 -3.05
C ILE A 83 -0.10 16.23 -4.47
N PRO A 84 1.14 16.03 -4.95
CA PRO A 84 1.35 15.48 -6.27
C PRO A 84 0.77 14.06 -6.40
N GLY A 85 0.25 13.75 -7.56
CA GLY A 85 -0.29 12.42 -7.83
C GLY A 85 0.76 11.42 -8.32
N PRO A 86 0.42 10.13 -8.33
CA PRO A 86 -0.82 9.53 -7.82
C PRO A 86 -0.88 9.54 -6.29
N LYS A 87 -2.09 9.48 -5.74
CA LYS A 87 -2.34 9.55 -4.29
C LYS A 87 -3.05 8.29 -3.79
N VAL A 88 -2.80 7.93 -2.54
CA VAL A 88 -3.50 6.85 -1.83
C VAL A 88 -4.13 7.42 -0.58
N VAL A 89 -5.44 7.24 -0.40
CA VAL A 89 -6.12 7.71 0.79
C VAL A 89 -5.98 6.68 1.90
N VAL A 90 -5.38 7.06 3.03
CA VAL A 90 -5.20 6.18 4.18
C VAL A 90 -6.05 6.68 5.34
N ILE A 91 -7.11 5.95 5.67
CA ILE A 91 -8.09 6.36 6.67
C ILE A 91 -8.11 5.41 7.86
N HIS A 92 -7.92 5.98 9.06
CA HIS A 92 -8.17 5.29 10.32
C HIS A 92 -9.62 5.48 10.75
N ASP A 93 -10.32 4.37 10.96
CA ASP A 93 -11.64 4.32 11.58
C ASP A 93 -11.46 4.09 13.08
N VAL A 94 -11.99 4.99 13.91
CA VAL A 94 -11.83 4.88 15.38
C VAL A 94 -12.84 3.94 16.01
N ASP A 95 -13.91 3.57 15.30
CA ASP A 95 -14.98 2.77 15.85
C ASP A 95 -14.55 1.31 16.05
N ARG A 96 -14.88 0.76 17.22
CA ARG A 96 -14.67 -0.66 17.52
C ARG A 96 -15.89 -1.20 18.27
N PRO A 97 -16.72 -2.02 17.62
CA PRO A 97 -16.59 -2.55 16.25
C PRO A 97 -16.75 -1.48 15.17
N VAL A 98 -16.31 -1.76 13.94
CA VAL A 98 -16.57 -0.94 12.76
C VAL A 98 -18.09 -0.86 12.52
N LEU A 99 -18.62 0.34 12.36
CA LEU A 99 -20.08 0.58 12.29
C LEU A 99 -20.57 0.98 10.90
N GLY A 100 -19.77 1.76 10.16
CA GLY A 100 -20.18 2.29 8.87
C GLY A 100 -19.05 2.41 7.87
N SER A 101 -19.40 2.57 6.60
CA SER A 101 -18.47 2.71 5.50
C SER A 101 -18.37 4.16 5.02
N PHE A 102 -17.19 4.73 5.05
CA PHE A 102 -16.89 6.00 4.35
C PHE A 102 -16.83 5.78 2.84
N TRP A 103 -16.37 4.62 2.42
CA TRP A 103 -16.09 4.29 1.03
C TRP A 103 -17.24 3.56 0.36
N GLY A 104 -17.63 4.08 -0.79
CA GLY A 104 -18.58 3.54 -1.74
C GLY A 104 -18.39 4.23 -3.08
N GLU A 105 -19.30 4.06 -4.01
CA GLU A 105 -19.22 4.57 -5.38
C GLU A 105 -18.99 6.09 -5.42
N VAL A 106 -19.77 6.88 -4.68
CA VAL A 106 -19.71 8.35 -4.71
C VAL A 106 -18.34 8.85 -4.28
N ASN A 107 -17.85 8.44 -3.09
CA ASN A 107 -16.55 8.88 -2.60
C ASN A 107 -15.42 8.38 -3.51
N SER A 108 -15.49 7.15 -4.02
CA SER A 108 -14.47 6.63 -4.93
C SER A 108 -14.35 7.47 -6.21
N ASN A 109 -15.47 7.91 -6.78
CA ASN A 109 -15.47 8.82 -7.95
C ASN A 109 -14.88 10.19 -7.61
N ILE A 110 -15.27 10.79 -6.47
CA ILE A 110 -14.75 12.08 -6.03
C ILE A 110 -13.22 12.00 -5.87
N TYR A 111 -12.74 11.05 -5.08
CA TYR A 111 -11.30 10.95 -4.79
C TYR A 111 -10.48 10.52 -6.01
N LYS A 112 -11.06 9.73 -6.92
CA LYS A 112 -10.42 9.44 -8.22
C LYS A 112 -10.26 10.70 -9.06
N ALA A 113 -11.27 11.57 -9.11
CA ALA A 113 -11.18 12.87 -9.80
C ALA A 113 -10.10 13.78 -9.20
N LEU A 114 -9.82 13.66 -7.88
CA LEU A 114 -8.72 14.33 -7.19
C LEU A 114 -7.34 13.68 -7.41
N GLY A 115 -7.25 12.66 -8.27
CA GLY A 115 -6.02 11.96 -8.60
C GLY A 115 -5.61 10.87 -7.60
N CYS A 116 -6.56 10.40 -6.76
CA CYS A 116 -6.35 9.23 -5.93
C CYS A 116 -6.58 7.95 -6.73
N VAL A 117 -5.80 6.91 -6.46
CA VAL A 117 -5.85 5.61 -7.15
C VAL A 117 -6.49 4.51 -6.30
N GLY A 118 -6.73 4.78 -5.02
CA GLY A 118 -7.35 3.84 -4.11
C GLY A 118 -7.31 4.31 -2.66
N THR A 119 -7.86 3.47 -1.80
CA THR A 119 -7.88 3.70 -0.36
C THR A 119 -7.37 2.50 0.43
N VAL A 120 -6.85 2.79 1.61
CA VAL A 120 -6.47 1.83 2.64
C VAL A 120 -7.13 2.24 3.95
N THR A 121 -7.93 1.35 4.56
CA THR A 121 -8.64 1.64 5.80
C THR A 121 -8.74 0.42 6.71
N ASP A 122 -8.75 0.63 8.01
CA ASP A 122 -9.14 -0.38 8.99
C ASP A 122 -10.65 -0.33 9.33
N GLY A 123 -11.39 0.53 8.62
CA GLY A 123 -12.85 0.55 8.54
C GLY A 123 -13.39 -0.38 7.45
N SER A 124 -14.60 -0.10 7.00
CA SER A 124 -15.31 -0.88 5.98
C SER A 124 -15.46 -0.15 4.65
N VAL A 125 -15.80 -0.93 3.60
CA VAL A 125 -16.09 -0.47 2.23
C VAL A 125 -17.40 -1.09 1.74
N ARG A 126 -18.02 -0.49 0.71
CA ARG A 126 -19.21 -0.98 0.02
C ARG A 126 -19.20 -0.63 -1.47
N ASP A 127 -20.27 -0.93 -2.22
CA ASP A 127 -20.45 -0.66 -3.66
C ASP A 127 -19.28 -1.26 -4.48
N LEU A 128 -19.04 -2.58 -4.25
CA LEU A 128 -17.82 -3.24 -4.70
C LEU A 128 -17.73 -3.34 -6.22
N ASP A 129 -18.84 -3.66 -6.88
CA ASP A 129 -18.85 -3.87 -8.33
C ASP A 129 -18.61 -2.55 -9.06
N GLU A 130 -19.26 -1.47 -8.63
CA GLU A 130 -19.14 -0.13 -9.19
C GLU A 130 -17.73 0.43 -9.00
N VAL A 131 -17.14 0.22 -7.83
CA VAL A 131 -15.79 0.71 -7.54
C VAL A 131 -14.72 -0.11 -8.25
N LYS A 132 -14.94 -1.41 -8.42
CA LYS A 132 -14.08 -2.27 -9.24
C LYS A 132 -14.09 -1.83 -10.70
N GLU A 133 -15.27 -1.58 -11.27
CA GLU A 133 -15.41 -1.08 -12.66
C GLU A 133 -14.73 0.28 -12.82
N LEU A 134 -14.81 1.14 -11.81
CA LEU A 134 -14.10 2.40 -11.75
C LEU A 134 -12.56 2.20 -11.78
N GLY A 135 -12.04 1.03 -11.38
CA GLY A 135 -10.59 0.76 -11.24
C GLY A 135 -9.97 1.53 -10.07
N PHE A 136 -10.73 1.74 -8.99
CA PHE A 136 -10.26 2.36 -7.75
C PHE A 136 -10.02 1.28 -6.69
N HIS A 137 -8.81 1.21 -6.15
CA HIS A 137 -8.44 0.15 -5.21
C HIS A 137 -9.08 0.31 -3.84
N PHE A 138 -9.55 -0.81 -3.30
CA PHE A 138 -9.93 -0.95 -1.90
C PHE A 138 -9.01 -1.92 -1.16
N PHE A 139 -8.41 -1.42 -0.07
CA PHE A 139 -7.77 -2.22 0.97
C PHE A 139 -8.50 -1.94 2.29
N SER A 140 -9.19 -2.92 2.84
CA SER A 140 -10.05 -2.72 4.01
C SER A 140 -10.03 -3.87 4.99
N SER A 141 -10.53 -3.63 6.21
CA SER A 141 -10.67 -4.68 7.21
C SER A 141 -11.94 -5.51 7.00
N CYS A 142 -13.00 -4.92 6.44
CA CYS A 142 -14.29 -5.56 6.24
C CYS A 142 -15.16 -4.83 5.20
N ILE A 143 -16.30 -5.43 4.90
CA ILE A 143 -17.34 -4.91 4.01
C ILE A 143 -18.59 -4.67 4.86
N SER A 144 -19.33 -3.56 4.64
CA SER A 144 -20.59 -3.28 5.32
C SER A 144 -21.61 -2.68 4.36
N VAL A 145 -22.90 -2.81 4.70
CA VAL A 145 -24.00 -2.30 3.86
C VAL A 145 -24.31 -0.82 4.09
N SER A 146 -24.04 -0.31 5.29
CA SER A 146 -24.44 1.03 5.72
C SER A 146 -23.26 1.98 5.81
N HIS A 147 -23.47 3.25 5.53
CA HIS A 147 -22.54 4.32 5.90
C HIS A 147 -22.74 4.82 7.35
N ALA A 148 -23.81 4.41 8.04
CA ALA A 148 -24.18 4.91 9.37
C ALA A 148 -24.10 6.44 9.43
N TYR A 149 -23.45 7.00 10.46
CA TYR A 149 -23.23 8.45 10.61
C TYR A 149 -21.81 8.88 10.21
N VAL A 150 -21.15 8.13 9.32
CA VAL A 150 -19.73 8.32 8.98
C VAL A 150 -19.39 9.75 8.61
N HIS A 151 -18.33 10.27 9.21
CA HIS A 151 -17.80 11.58 8.92
C HIS A 151 -16.31 11.69 9.26
N LEU A 152 -15.64 12.69 8.68
CA LEU A 152 -14.26 13.02 8.95
C LEU A 152 -14.14 13.76 10.28
N VAL A 153 -13.21 13.33 11.14
CA VAL A 153 -12.89 13.99 12.43
C VAL A 153 -11.53 14.64 12.45
N GLU A 154 -10.55 14.09 11.74
CA GLU A 154 -9.21 14.66 11.57
C GLU A 154 -8.68 14.35 10.17
N VAL A 155 -7.85 15.25 9.62
CA VAL A 155 -7.21 15.11 8.31
C VAL A 155 -5.77 15.58 8.38
N ASP A 156 -4.94 15.11 7.44
CA ASP A 156 -3.54 15.52 7.27
C ASP A 156 -2.68 15.30 8.53
N ILE A 157 -2.93 14.21 9.24
CA ILE A 157 -2.18 13.78 10.43
C ILE A 157 -1.66 12.37 10.25
N PRO A 158 -0.60 11.96 11.01
CA PRO A 158 -0.19 10.57 11.04
C PRO A 158 -1.33 9.66 11.56
N VAL A 159 -1.62 8.57 10.82
CA VAL A 159 -2.65 7.59 11.20
C VAL A 159 -2.03 6.21 11.35
N LYS A 160 -2.66 5.36 12.17
CA LYS A 160 -2.22 3.96 12.35
C LYS A 160 -3.27 3.01 11.79
N VAL A 161 -2.99 2.45 10.61
CA VAL A 161 -3.87 1.49 9.93
C VAL A 161 -3.16 0.14 9.78
N GLY A 162 -3.83 -0.94 10.13
CA GLY A 162 -3.23 -2.28 10.04
C GLY A 162 -1.93 -2.46 10.82
N GLY A 163 -1.69 -1.66 11.85
CA GLY A 163 -0.44 -1.68 12.63
C GLY A 163 0.67 -0.79 12.07
N LEU A 164 0.57 -0.34 10.81
CA LEU A 164 1.50 0.60 10.17
C LEU A 164 1.10 2.04 10.49
N VAL A 165 2.07 2.85 10.94
CA VAL A 165 1.91 4.30 11.04
C VAL A 165 2.23 4.90 9.67
N VAL A 166 1.29 5.65 9.12
CA VAL A 166 1.41 6.34 7.83
C VAL A 166 1.27 7.84 8.05
N LYS A 167 2.22 8.59 7.50
CA LYS A 167 2.21 10.05 7.53
C LYS A 167 1.75 10.61 6.19
N PRO A 168 1.17 11.81 6.15
CA PRO A 168 0.92 12.52 4.90
C PRO A 168 2.20 12.56 4.04
N GLY A 169 2.08 12.18 2.76
CA GLY A 169 3.18 12.15 1.81
C GLY A 169 4.04 10.88 1.81
N ASP A 170 3.83 9.92 2.72
CA ASP A 170 4.49 8.62 2.65
C ASP A 170 4.13 7.89 1.33
N LEU A 171 5.11 7.23 0.73
CA LEU A 171 4.87 6.42 -0.47
C LEU A 171 4.29 5.06 -0.08
N ILE A 172 3.07 4.79 -0.52
CA ILE A 172 2.31 3.57 -0.22
C ILE A 172 2.12 2.76 -1.48
N MET A 173 2.34 1.47 -1.38
CA MET A 173 2.08 0.51 -2.44
C MET A 173 1.22 -0.64 -1.92
N GLY A 174 0.29 -1.13 -2.73
CA GLY A 174 -0.58 -2.25 -2.39
C GLY A 174 -0.90 -3.13 -3.60
N ASP A 175 -0.98 -4.43 -3.36
CA ASP A 175 -1.42 -5.45 -4.32
C ASP A 175 -2.19 -6.59 -3.61
N GLN A 176 -2.42 -7.69 -4.29
CA GLN A 176 -3.11 -8.87 -3.73
C GLN A 176 -2.49 -9.40 -2.42
N HIS A 177 -1.21 -9.11 -2.12
CA HIS A 177 -0.53 -9.58 -0.92
C HIS A 177 -0.71 -8.63 0.29
N GLY A 178 -1.14 -7.38 0.05
CA GLY A 178 -1.36 -6.36 1.07
C GLY A 178 -0.68 -5.04 0.77
N VAL A 179 -0.44 -4.26 1.82
CA VAL A 179 0.03 -2.87 1.73
C VAL A 179 1.38 -2.71 2.40
N ILE A 180 2.30 -2.00 1.73
CA ILE A 180 3.65 -1.67 2.21
C ILE A 180 3.93 -0.18 2.05
N SER A 181 4.69 0.41 2.98
CA SER A 181 5.30 1.72 2.81
C SER A 181 6.70 1.59 2.21
N ILE A 182 7.05 2.45 1.27
CA ILE A 182 8.36 2.48 0.63
C ILE A 182 9.07 3.75 1.09
N PRO A 183 10.21 3.65 1.84
CA PRO A 183 10.96 4.82 2.26
C PRO A 183 11.47 5.62 1.05
N LEU A 184 11.16 6.93 1.01
CA LEU A 184 11.43 7.77 -0.15
C LEU A 184 12.92 7.91 -0.47
N GLU A 185 13.77 7.85 0.56
CA GLU A 185 15.22 7.96 0.43
C GLU A 185 15.87 6.84 -0.38
N ILE A 186 15.22 5.68 -0.46
CA ILE A 186 15.71 4.50 -1.21
C ILE A 186 14.83 4.13 -2.40
N ALA A 187 13.66 4.75 -2.54
CA ALA A 187 12.60 4.32 -3.45
C ALA A 187 13.06 4.14 -4.91
N LYS A 188 13.95 5.01 -5.40
CA LYS A 188 14.52 4.92 -6.76
C LYS A 188 15.37 3.68 -7.01
N ASP A 189 16.00 3.16 -5.96
CA ASP A 189 16.92 2.03 -6.05
C ASP A 189 16.24 0.69 -5.70
N VAL A 190 15.07 0.72 -5.06
CA VAL A 190 14.32 -0.49 -4.66
C VAL A 190 14.04 -1.43 -5.84
N PRO A 191 13.66 -0.98 -7.06
CA PRO A 191 13.46 -1.89 -8.20
C PRO A 191 14.72 -2.67 -8.58
N LYS A 192 15.88 -2.02 -8.52
CA LYS A 192 17.17 -2.69 -8.80
C LYS A 192 17.53 -3.69 -7.71
N ALA A 193 17.27 -3.32 -6.45
CA ALA A 193 17.47 -4.21 -5.31
C ALA A 193 16.55 -5.43 -5.36
N ALA A 194 15.27 -5.25 -5.74
CA ALA A 194 14.31 -6.33 -5.96
C ALA A 194 14.79 -7.28 -7.06
N GLN A 195 15.32 -6.76 -8.19
CA GLN A 195 15.90 -7.56 -9.26
C GLN A 195 17.05 -8.43 -8.77
N LEU A 196 17.95 -7.89 -7.95
CA LEU A 196 19.08 -8.68 -7.38
C LEU A 196 18.60 -9.86 -6.53
N VAL A 197 17.54 -9.65 -5.74
CA VAL A 197 16.94 -10.74 -4.94
C VAL A 197 16.27 -11.76 -5.83
N GLU A 198 15.48 -11.32 -6.81
CA GLU A 198 14.82 -12.19 -7.78
C GLU A 198 15.85 -13.06 -8.54
N ASP A 199 16.94 -12.48 -9.03
CA ASP A 199 18.00 -13.21 -9.73
C ASP A 199 18.66 -14.26 -8.83
N TRP A 200 18.84 -13.95 -7.54
CA TRP A 200 19.37 -14.88 -6.57
C TRP A 200 18.40 -16.03 -6.29
N GLU A 201 17.12 -15.75 -6.10
CA GLU A 201 16.07 -16.73 -5.86
C GLU A 201 15.86 -17.65 -7.07
N ARG A 202 15.94 -17.10 -8.30
CA ARG A 202 15.81 -17.88 -9.55
C ARG A 202 16.83 -18.98 -9.68
N ARG A 203 18.00 -18.86 -9.11
CA ARG A 203 19.00 -19.94 -9.09
C ARG A 203 18.48 -21.20 -8.41
N VAL A 204 17.80 -21.03 -7.28
CA VAL A 204 17.19 -22.15 -6.54
C VAL A 204 15.93 -22.65 -7.27
N ILE A 205 15.04 -21.73 -7.64
CA ILE A 205 13.76 -22.05 -8.29
C ILE A 205 13.97 -22.82 -9.61
N ASN A 206 14.87 -22.33 -10.45
CA ASN A 206 15.16 -22.96 -11.75
C ASN A 206 15.82 -24.33 -11.56
N PHE A 207 16.71 -24.47 -10.60
CA PHE A 207 17.31 -25.75 -10.28
C PHE A 207 16.28 -26.77 -9.78
N CYS A 208 15.36 -26.36 -8.91
CA CYS A 208 14.26 -27.22 -8.45
C CYS A 208 13.35 -27.72 -9.58
N LYS A 209 13.26 -26.98 -10.69
CA LYS A 209 12.48 -27.33 -11.88
C LYS A 209 13.29 -28.07 -12.94
N SER A 210 14.60 -28.20 -12.77
CA SER A 210 15.49 -28.82 -13.75
C SER A 210 15.49 -30.36 -13.67
N LYS A 211 15.89 -31.01 -14.76
CA LYS A 211 16.10 -32.45 -14.79
C LYS A 211 17.32 -32.90 -13.96
N ASP A 212 18.22 -31.98 -13.67
CA ASP A 212 19.47 -32.19 -12.89
C ASP A 212 19.24 -32.03 -11.39
N PHE A 213 17.99 -31.91 -10.93
CA PHE A 213 17.66 -31.76 -9.53
C PHE A 213 18.30 -32.86 -8.68
N SER A 214 19.00 -32.45 -7.62
CA SER A 214 19.55 -33.35 -6.60
C SER A 214 19.61 -32.62 -5.24
N MET A 215 19.57 -33.38 -4.16
CA MET A 215 19.63 -32.83 -2.80
C MET A 215 20.95 -32.09 -2.54
N SER A 216 22.08 -32.61 -3.06
CA SER A 216 23.37 -31.97 -2.95
C SER A 216 23.42 -30.63 -3.68
N GLY A 217 22.94 -30.58 -4.93
CA GLY A 217 22.87 -29.36 -5.72
C GLY A 217 21.89 -28.31 -5.14
N LEU A 218 20.81 -28.74 -4.51
CA LEU A 218 19.90 -27.83 -3.81
C LEU A 218 20.59 -27.19 -2.60
N LYS A 219 21.29 -28.00 -1.77
CA LYS A 219 22.02 -27.48 -0.60
C LYS A 219 23.10 -26.46 -1.02
N GLU A 220 23.86 -26.76 -2.06
CA GLU A 220 24.89 -25.87 -2.59
C GLU A 220 24.30 -24.50 -2.97
N ARG A 221 23.19 -24.47 -3.73
CA ARG A 221 22.56 -23.22 -4.18
C ARG A 221 21.87 -22.46 -3.06
N TYR A 222 21.25 -23.17 -2.12
CA TYR A 222 20.57 -22.56 -0.98
C TYR A 222 21.54 -21.88 0.00
N LEU A 223 22.75 -22.40 0.14
CA LEU A 223 23.79 -21.86 1.00
C LEU A 223 24.59 -20.73 0.36
N LEU A 224 24.34 -20.39 -0.92
CA LEU A 224 24.95 -19.21 -1.52
C LEU A 224 24.61 -17.95 -0.75
N PRO A 225 25.58 -17.04 -0.54
CA PRO A 225 25.33 -15.79 0.15
C PRO A 225 24.24 -14.97 -0.56
N ARG A 226 23.38 -14.36 0.24
CA ARG A 226 22.36 -13.42 -0.26
C ARG A 226 23.03 -12.20 -0.88
N PRO A 227 22.38 -11.55 -1.85
CA PRO A 227 22.86 -10.28 -2.40
C PRO A 227 22.91 -9.19 -1.32
N THR A 228 23.70 -8.16 -1.57
CA THR A 228 23.83 -6.98 -0.72
C THR A 228 23.56 -5.73 -1.54
N TRP A 229 23.19 -4.64 -0.88
CA TRP A 229 23.10 -3.33 -1.52
C TRP A 229 24.14 -2.37 -0.92
N PRO A 230 24.93 -1.65 -1.72
CA PRO A 230 25.10 -1.87 -3.16
C PRO A 230 25.66 -3.26 -3.47
N PRO A 231 25.51 -3.76 -4.71
CA PRO A 231 26.08 -5.04 -5.12
C PRO A 231 27.58 -5.07 -4.85
N ARG A 232 28.08 -6.18 -4.31
CA ARG A 232 29.53 -6.40 -4.21
C ARG A 232 30.12 -6.46 -5.62
N LYS A 233 31.21 -5.71 -5.83
CA LYS A 233 32.01 -5.76 -7.10
C LYS A 233 32.61 -7.13 -7.30
#